data_5eec7d66e94700c5ebe39344255ac127
#
_entry.id   5eec7d66e94700c5ebe39344255ac127
#
_cell.length_a   1.000
_cell.length_b   1.000
_cell.length_c   1.000
_cell.angle_alpha   90.00
_cell.angle_beta   90.00
_cell.angle_gamma   90.00
#
_symmetry.space_group_name_H-M   'P 1'
#
loop_
_entity.id
_entity.type
_entity.pdbx_description
1 polymer ?
#
loop_
_entity_poly.entity_id
_entity_poly.type
_entity_poly.pdbx_seq_one_letter_code
_entity_poly.pdbx_strand_id
1 'polypeptide(L)'
;MKKLLFFLFTLVVLASGCGKKNTFTLEGSIKGLPSDTILVFYQEPDYKLDTILLSKGKFTYTITPDTFTIFSLLLGEKQILPIYADKGESVTLNGMVGEIEVKGKGENAQLAKHIQYLSTLENNKVAVMTAVDSLIKTNPSSYSNIYLIDKYYVQDSLPDYNHIDQLIKGLSGIIKDTPYIIELQNKLSEKKELTEHRYVSNISCTDKKGKTVNWNSVKGKYVLLDFWASWNKESIATQDSLVSVQKALKKDKFVIISLSLDLDKKEWMEKIIQRDTTQWKQVCDFKGWNNSIVKQQGITRIPANILIGPDKRVITQDIRGKELIDKVKQLIEQDKEKEKAAKEAERTRKRQNKK
;
A
#
# COMPACT_ATOMS: atom_id res chain seq x y z
N MET A 1 -83.69 -30.06 -14.99
CA MET A 1 -82.59 -29.13 -15.44
C MET A 1 -81.65 -28.90 -14.32
N LYS A 2 -80.62 -29.72 -14.22
CA LYS A 2 -79.61 -29.61 -13.17
C LYS A 2 -78.32 -29.06 -13.79
N LYS A 3 -77.92 -27.88 -13.37
CA LYS A 3 -76.68 -27.23 -13.80
C LYS A 3 -75.50 -27.90 -13.09
N LEU A 4 -74.61 -28.55 -13.83
CA LEU A 4 -73.38 -29.13 -13.37
C LEU A 4 -72.29 -28.01 -13.32
N LEU A 5 -71.88 -27.61 -12.13
CA LEU A 5 -70.84 -26.66 -11.91
C LEU A 5 -69.48 -27.39 -11.93
N PHE A 6 -68.71 -27.17 -13.00
CA PHE A 6 -67.34 -27.71 -13.12
C PHE A 6 -66.38 -26.80 -12.36
N PHE A 7 -65.90 -27.28 -11.20
CA PHE A 7 -64.83 -26.61 -10.43
C PHE A 7 -63.50 -27.00 -11.07
N LEU A 8 -62.92 -26.10 -11.83
CA LEU A 8 -61.58 -26.25 -12.36
C LEU A 8 -60.57 -25.92 -11.26
N PHE A 9 -60.06 -26.97 -10.58
CA PHE A 9 -58.99 -26.84 -9.61
C PHE A 9 -57.67 -26.62 -10.37
N THR A 10 -57.25 -25.37 -10.56
CA THR A 10 -55.93 -25.03 -11.06
C THR A 10 -54.87 -25.39 -10.03
N LEU A 11 -54.24 -26.53 -10.22
CA LEU A 11 -53.06 -26.95 -9.49
C LEU A 11 -51.89 -26.01 -9.83
N VAL A 12 -51.73 -24.97 -9.07
CA VAL A 12 -50.50 -24.15 -9.13
C VAL A 12 -49.37 -25.00 -8.57
N VAL A 13 -48.68 -25.68 -9.46
CA VAL A 13 -47.40 -26.31 -9.12
C VAL A 13 -46.40 -25.19 -8.81
N LEU A 14 -46.20 -24.96 -7.55
CA LEU A 14 -45.07 -24.20 -7.04
C LEU A 14 -43.79 -24.98 -7.41
N ALA A 15 -43.30 -24.78 -8.62
CA ALA A 15 -41.93 -25.14 -9.01
C ALA A 15 -40.95 -24.16 -8.36
N SER A 16 -40.92 -24.18 -7.04
CA SER A 16 -39.95 -23.42 -6.28
C SER A 16 -38.95 -24.41 -5.70
N GLY A 17 -37.76 -24.47 -6.25
CA GLY A 17 -36.69 -25.01 -5.47
C GLY A 17 -35.54 -25.74 -6.12
N CYS A 18 -35.42 -25.86 -7.44
CA CYS A 18 -34.26 -26.57 -7.98
C CYS A 18 -33.21 -25.68 -8.68
N GLY A 19 -33.50 -24.41 -8.94
CA GLY A 19 -32.58 -23.50 -9.64
C GLY A 19 -31.61 -22.72 -8.74
N LYS A 20 -31.89 -22.61 -7.44
CA LYS A 20 -31.12 -21.74 -6.52
C LYS A 20 -29.81 -22.33 -5.98
N LYS A 21 -29.58 -23.63 -6.12
CA LYS A 21 -28.39 -24.27 -5.51
C LYS A 21 -27.06 -23.96 -6.21
N ASN A 22 -27.08 -23.55 -7.46
CA ASN A 22 -25.87 -23.35 -8.27
C ASN A 22 -25.66 -21.89 -8.72
N THR A 23 -26.58 -20.99 -8.39
CA THR A 23 -26.45 -19.57 -8.78
C THR A 23 -26.11 -18.71 -7.59
N PHE A 24 -25.32 -17.67 -7.84
CA PHE A 24 -25.13 -16.55 -6.92
C PHE A 24 -26.00 -15.38 -7.37
N THR A 25 -26.63 -14.68 -6.42
CA THR A 25 -27.47 -13.53 -6.71
C THR A 25 -27.01 -12.31 -5.93
N LEU A 26 -26.71 -11.23 -6.65
CA LEU A 26 -26.46 -9.91 -6.11
C LEU A 26 -27.65 -9.02 -6.42
N GLU A 27 -28.28 -8.47 -5.40
CA GLU A 27 -29.41 -7.56 -5.56
C GLU A 27 -29.25 -6.31 -4.71
N GLY A 28 -29.94 -5.25 -5.05
CA GLY A 28 -29.84 -4.07 -4.21
C GLY A 28 -30.57 -2.84 -4.72
N SER A 29 -30.45 -1.78 -3.92
CA SER A 29 -30.95 -0.45 -4.21
C SER A 29 -29.90 0.58 -3.80
N ILE A 30 -29.26 1.22 -4.79
CA ILE A 30 -28.18 2.18 -4.58
C ILE A 30 -28.58 3.53 -5.14
N LYS A 31 -28.44 4.58 -4.34
CA LYS A 31 -28.69 5.98 -4.70
C LYS A 31 -27.35 6.70 -4.96
N GLY A 32 -27.42 7.79 -5.73
CA GLY A 32 -26.24 8.65 -5.96
C GLY A 32 -25.22 8.10 -6.98
N LEU A 33 -25.60 7.09 -7.77
CA LEU A 33 -24.79 6.65 -8.89
C LEU A 33 -24.85 7.69 -10.02
N PRO A 34 -23.74 7.94 -10.74
CA PRO A 34 -23.67 8.90 -11.84
C PRO A 34 -24.41 8.43 -13.11
N SER A 35 -24.74 7.14 -13.20
CA SER A 35 -25.43 6.52 -14.33
C SER A 35 -26.34 5.38 -13.87
N ASP A 36 -27.23 4.94 -14.73
CA ASP A 36 -28.07 3.75 -14.51
C ASP A 36 -27.32 2.43 -14.80
N THR A 37 -25.99 2.44 -14.61
CA THR A 37 -25.13 1.28 -14.82
C THR A 37 -24.09 1.16 -13.72
N ILE A 38 -23.76 -0.09 -13.35
CA ILE A 38 -22.61 -0.43 -12.51
C ILE A 38 -21.68 -1.31 -13.34
N LEU A 39 -20.40 -0.92 -13.43
CA LEU A 39 -19.39 -1.77 -14.06
C LEU A 39 -18.96 -2.86 -13.09
N VAL A 40 -18.82 -4.07 -13.62
CA VAL A 40 -18.41 -5.27 -12.89
C VAL A 40 -17.08 -5.75 -13.44
N PHE A 41 -16.07 -5.87 -12.57
CA PHE A 41 -14.76 -6.37 -12.93
C PHE A 41 -14.54 -7.72 -12.26
N TYR A 42 -14.44 -8.78 -13.03
CA TYR A 42 -14.05 -10.07 -12.52
C TYR A 42 -12.52 -10.12 -12.36
N GLN A 43 -12.07 -10.67 -11.26
CA GLN A 43 -10.66 -10.85 -10.95
C GLN A 43 -10.28 -12.32 -10.90
N GLU A 44 -11.26 -13.18 -10.65
CA GLU A 44 -11.09 -14.63 -10.59
C GLU A 44 -12.33 -15.36 -11.09
N PRO A 45 -12.17 -16.51 -11.80
CA PRO A 45 -10.90 -17.08 -12.20
C PRO A 45 -10.22 -16.35 -13.38
N ASP A 46 -10.98 -15.56 -14.14
CA ASP A 46 -10.52 -14.85 -15.32
C ASP A 46 -10.92 -13.38 -15.30
N TYR A 47 -10.07 -12.51 -15.83
CA TYR A 47 -10.38 -11.09 -16.00
C TYR A 47 -11.50 -10.93 -17.03
N LYS A 48 -12.63 -10.40 -16.57
CA LYS A 48 -13.80 -10.14 -17.42
C LYS A 48 -14.46 -8.83 -16.99
N LEU A 49 -15.00 -8.10 -17.96
CA LEU A 49 -15.85 -6.94 -17.72
C LEU A 49 -17.32 -7.31 -18.00
N ASP A 50 -18.21 -6.82 -17.14
CA ASP A 50 -19.64 -6.93 -17.30
C ASP A 50 -20.32 -5.65 -16.81
N THR A 51 -21.63 -5.54 -17.01
CA THR A 51 -22.41 -4.34 -16.66
C THR A 51 -23.74 -4.73 -16.05
N ILE A 52 -24.05 -4.14 -14.90
CA ILE A 52 -25.36 -4.25 -14.27
C ILE A 52 -26.19 -3.02 -14.67
N LEU A 53 -27.38 -3.25 -15.22
CA LEU A 53 -28.35 -2.20 -15.51
C LEU A 53 -29.27 -1.97 -14.32
N LEU A 54 -29.47 -0.70 -13.96
CA LEU A 54 -30.36 -0.32 -12.88
C LEU A 54 -31.70 0.16 -13.41
N SER A 55 -32.76 -0.17 -12.69
CA SER A 55 -34.07 0.41 -12.87
C SER A 55 -34.49 1.18 -11.63
N LYS A 56 -34.52 2.50 -11.70
CA LYS A 56 -34.82 3.39 -10.56
C LYS A 56 -33.94 3.11 -9.37
N GLY A 57 -32.63 2.92 -9.60
CA GLY A 57 -31.62 2.63 -8.60
C GLY A 57 -31.63 1.20 -8.06
N LYS A 58 -32.52 0.32 -8.55
CA LYS A 58 -32.61 -1.09 -8.15
C LYS A 58 -32.00 -1.99 -9.22
N PHE A 59 -31.44 -3.11 -8.79
CA PHE A 59 -30.87 -4.11 -9.68
C PHE A 59 -30.93 -5.51 -9.09
N THR A 60 -30.85 -6.49 -9.97
CA THR A 60 -30.58 -7.90 -9.64
C THR A 60 -29.59 -8.42 -10.67
N TYR A 61 -28.51 -9.02 -10.18
CA TYR A 61 -27.45 -9.59 -11.00
C TYR A 61 -27.21 -11.03 -10.58
N THR A 62 -27.31 -11.97 -11.50
CA THR A 62 -27.21 -13.39 -11.21
C THR A 62 -26.12 -14.00 -12.07
N ILE A 63 -25.25 -14.77 -11.44
CA ILE A 63 -24.22 -15.56 -12.12
C ILE A 63 -24.28 -17.01 -11.67
N THR A 64 -23.71 -17.90 -12.47
CA THR A 64 -23.51 -19.30 -12.10
C THR A 64 -22.01 -19.54 -11.96
N PRO A 65 -21.44 -19.36 -10.76
CA PRO A 65 -20.03 -19.53 -10.57
C PRO A 65 -19.64 -21.02 -10.62
N ASP A 66 -18.63 -21.37 -11.41
CA ASP A 66 -18.09 -22.73 -11.42
C ASP A 66 -17.28 -23.02 -10.16
N THR A 67 -16.52 -22.04 -9.72
CA THR A 67 -15.75 -22.03 -8.48
C THR A 67 -16.04 -20.74 -7.70
N PHE A 68 -15.47 -20.61 -6.51
CA PHE A 68 -15.47 -19.34 -5.78
C PHE A 68 -14.96 -18.21 -6.69
N THR A 69 -15.77 -17.17 -6.85
CA THR A 69 -15.55 -16.11 -7.83
C THR A 69 -15.48 -14.76 -7.13
N ILE A 70 -14.48 -13.96 -7.47
CA ILE A 70 -14.32 -12.61 -6.96
C ILE A 70 -14.55 -11.63 -8.10
N PHE A 71 -15.45 -10.70 -7.88
CA PHE A 71 -15.63 -9.55 -8.77
C PHE A 71 -15.83 -8.28 -7.97
N SER A 72 -15.47 -7.16 -8.57
CA SER A 72 -15.59 -5.83 -7.95
C SER A 72 -16.62 -4.98 -8.71
N LEU A 73 -17.40 -4.23 -7.95
CA LEU A 73 -18.32 -3.23 -8.46
C LEU A 73 -17.65 -1.86 -8.45
N LEU A 74 -17.69 -1.14 -9.56
CA LEU A 74 -17.32 0.27 -9.60
C LEU A 74 -18.57 1.12 -9.32
N LEU A 75 -18.61 1.73 -8.14
CA LEU A 75 -19.70 2.54 -7.64
C LEU A 75 -19.31 4.02 -7.70
N GLY A 76 -19.68 4.68 -8.79
CA GLY A 76 -19.22 6.05 -9.06
C GLY A 76 -17.75 6.10 -9.53
N GLU A 77 -17.07 7.22 -9.29
CA GLU A 77 -15.74 7.47 -9.86
C GLU A 77 -14.60 6.76 -9.11
N LYS A 78 -14.77 6.47 -7.82
CA LYS A 78 -13.66 6.03 -6.95
C LYS A 78 -13.98 4.90 -5.99
N GLN A 79 -15.25 4.51 -5.85
CA GLN A 79 -15.60 3.47 -4.91
C GLN A 79 -15.61 2.10 -5.59
N ILE A 80 -14.68 1.25 -5.21
CA ILE A 80 -14.61 -0.15 -5.63
C ILE A 80 -15.05 -1.01 -4.45
N LEU A 81 -16.04 -1.89 -4.69
CA LEU A 81 -16.56 -2.82 -3.68
C LEU A 81 -16.40 -4.26 -4.19
N PRO A 82 -15.57 -5.10 -3.59
CA PRO A 82 -15.45 -6.50 -3.95
C PRO A 82 -16.66 -7.29 -3.46
N ILE A 83 -17.06 -8.26 -4.24
CA ILE A 83 -18.12 -9.22 -3.96
C ILE A 83 -17.54 -10.62 -4.11
N TYR A 84 -17.79 -11.44 -3.11
CA TYR A 84 -17.35 -12.83 -3.04
C TYR A 84 -18.55 -13.73 -3.35
N ALA A 85 -18.52 -14.35 -4.51
CA ALA A 85 -19.63 -15.14 -5.02
C ALA A 85 -19.38 -16.64 -4.88
N ASP A 86 -20.21 -17.31 -4.12
CA ASP A 86 -20.24 -18.77 -4.03
C ASP A 86 -21.59 -19.34 -4.43
N LYS A 87 -21.63 -20.61 -4.81
CA LYS A 87 -22.84 -21.33 -5.24
C LYS A 87 -23.93 -21.28 -4.17
N GLY A 88 -25.11 -20.88 -4.56
CA GLY A 88 -26.28 -20.85 -3.66
C GLY A 88 -26.34 -19.68 -2.69
N GLU A 89 -25.35 -18.78 -2.73
CA GLU A 89 -25.32 -17.61 -1.87
C GLU A 89 -25.96 -16.37 -2.53
N SER A 90 -26.26 -15.39 -1.70
CA SER A 90 -26.77 -14.09 -2.15
C SER A 90 -26.19 -12.95 -1.33
N VAL A 91 -26.05 -11.79 -1.97
CA VAL A 91 -25.64 -10.54 -1.35
C VAL A 91 -26.63 -9.46 -1.68
N THR A 92 -26.98 -8.65 -0.68
CA THR A 92 -27.84 -7.48 -0.86
C THR A 92 -27.06 -6.21 -0.55
N LEU A 93 -27.15 -5.22 -1.45
CA LEU A 93 -26.50 -3.90 -1.30
C LEU A 93 -27.57 -2.81 -1.19
N ASN A 94 -27.56 -2.05 -0.10
CA ASN A 94 -28.47 -0.92 0.08
C ASN A 94 -27.75 0.32 0.55
N GLY A 95 -28.21 1.49 0.13
CA GLY A 95 -27.67 2.76 0.61
C GLY A 95 -27.40 3.77 -0.48
N MET A 96 -26.42 4.62 -0.23
CA MET A 96 -25.96 5.66 -1.15
C MET A 96 -24.47 5.44 -1.45
N VAL A 97 -24.00 5.88 -2.62
CA VAL A 97 -22.57 5.86 -2.96
C VAL A 97 -21.78 6.55 -1.82
N GLY A 98 -20.78 5.86 -1.29
CA GLY A 98 -20.03 6.27 -0.09
C GLY A 98 -20.50 5.58 1.20
N GLU A 99 -21.78 5.22 1.32
CA GLU A 99 -22.38 4.60 2.51
C GLU A 99 -23.25 3.39 2.11
N ILE A 100 -22.61 2.33 1.67
CA ILE A 100 -23.31 1.11 1.22
C ILE A 100 -23.26 0.05 2.31
N GLU A 101 -24.45 -0.39 2.73
CA GLU A 101 -24.63 -1.54 3.59
C GLU A 101 -24.56 -2.81 2.75
N VAL A 102 -23.66 -3.71 3.11
CA VAL A 102 -23.51 -5.04 2.49
C VAL A 102 -24.10 -6.09 3.42
N LYS A 103 -25.06 -6.86 2.93
CA LYS A 103 -25.63 -8.02 3.66
C LYS A 103 -25.35 -9.28 2.85
N GLY A 104 -24.64 -10.21 3.48
CA GLY A 104 -24.26 -11.49 2.87
C GLY A 104 -23.80 -12.48 3.92
N LYS A 105 -23.23 -13.59 3.48
CA LYS A 105 -22.60 -14.61 4.33
C LYS A 105 -21.10 -14.70 4.07
N GLY A 106 -20.39 -15.54 4.82
CA GLY A 106 -18.97 -15.82 4.58
C GLY A 106 -18.10 -14.57 4.49
N GLU A 107 -17.31 -14.48 3.45
CA GLU A 107 -16.39 -13.36 3.21
C GLU A 107 -17.10 -12.02 3.03
N ASN A 108 -18.30 -12.00 2.43
CA ASN A 108 -19.09 -10.77 2.31
C ASN A 108 -19.53 -10.22 3.67
N ALA A 109 -19.97 -11.10 4.59
CA ALA A 109 -20.32 -10.69 5.95
C ALA A 109 -19.10 -10.21 6.74
N GLN A 110 -17.95 -10.84 6.54
CA GLN A 110 -16.70 -10.45 7.18
C GLN A 110 -16.22 -9.10 6.69
N LEU A 111 -16.20 -8.89 5.36
CA LEU A 111 -15.84 -7.61 4.77
C LEU A 111 -16.76 -6.48 5.25
N ALA A 112 -18.07 -6.72 5.30
CA ALA A 112 -19.04 -5.74 5.81
C ALA A 112 -18.72 -5.31 7.24
N LYS A 113 -18.41 -6.26 8.14
CA LYS A 113 -17.99 -5.98 9.52
C LYS A 113 -16.69 -5.18 9.57
N HIS A 114 -15.71 -5.52 8.73
CA HIS A 114 -14.46 -4.79 8.67
C HIS A 114 -14.68 -3.34 8.21
N ILE A 115 -15.45 -3.12 7.13
CA ILE A 115 -15.78 -1.77 6.65
C ILE A 115 -16.49 -0.96 7.73
N GLN A 116 -17.51 -1.55 8.38
CA GLN A 116 -18.25 -0.89 9.45
C GLN A 116 -17.36 -0.54 10.65
N TYR A 117 -16.48 -1.44 11.07
CA TYR A 117 -15.55 -1.16 12.17
C TYR A 117 -14.56 -0.04 11.80
N LEU A 118 -13.97 -0.10 10.60
CA LEU A 118 -12.99 0.89 10.16
C LEU A 118 -13.60 2.26 9.96
N SER A 119 -14.88 2.36 9.54
CA SER A 119 -15.59 3.64 9.42
C SER A 119 -15.73 4.37 10.76
N THR A 120 -15.79 3.65 11.89
CA THR A 120 -15.80 4.26 13.22
C THR A 120 -14.48 4.95 13.60
N LEU A 121 -13.41 4.65 12.88
CA LEU A 121 -12.04 5.15 13.13
C LEU A 121 -11.57 6.20 12.12
N GLU A 122 -12.38 6.56 11.11
CA GLU A 122 -11.95 7.36 9.94
C GLU A 122 -11.28 8.70 10.27
N ASN A 123 -11.59 9.28 11.41
CA ASN A 123 -10.98 10.54 11.85
C ASN A 123 -9.54 10.38 12.37
N ASN A 124 -9.02 9.16 12.47
CA ASN A 124 -7.68 8.88 12.98
C ASN A 124 -6.95 7.87 12.08
N LYS A 125 -6.17 8.36 11.13
CA LYS A 125 -5.41 7.53 10.18
C LYS A 125 -4.54 6.47 10.88
N VAL A 126 -3.90 6.80 12.00
CA VAL A 126 -3.04 5.85 12.73
C VAL A 126 -3.88 4.72 13.33
N ALA A 127 -5.04 5.05 13.92
CA ALA A 127 -5.95 4.04 14.46
C ALA A 127 -6.50 3.12 13.36
N VAL A 128 -6.87 3.68 12.21
CA VAL A 128 -7.31 2.90 11.04
C VAL A 128 -6.23 1.93 10.60
N MET A 129 -5.00 2.40 10.37
CA MET A 129 -3.89 1.54 9.90
C MET A 129 -3.55 0.43 10.90
N THR A 130 -3.54 0.76 12.21
CA THR A 130 -3.34 -0.25 13.27
C THR A 130 -4.45 -1.30 13.30
N ALA A 131 -5.69 -0.88 13.11
CA ALA A 131 -6.83 -1.79 13.03
C ALA A 131 -6.76 -2.69 11.80
N VAL A 132 -6.42 -2.15 10.63
CA VAL A 132 -6.25 -2.92 9.39
C VAL A 132 -5.16 -3.98 9.55
N ASP A 133 -4.00 -3.63 10.10
CA ASP A 133 -2.93 -4.59 10.43
C ASP A 133 -3.41 -5.72 11.33
N SER A 134 -4.17 -5.37 12.37
CA SER A 134 -4.73 -6.35 13.29
C SER A 134 -5.73 -7.30 12.61
N LEU A 135 -6.62 -6.76 11.77
CA LEU A 135 -7.60 -7.57 11.02
C LEU A 135 -6.93 -8.58 10.09
N ILE A 136 -5.92 -8.14 9.33
CA ILE A 136 -5.15 -9.01 8.43
C ILE A 136 -4.41 -10.11 9.20
N LYS A 137 -3.75 -9.75 10.31
CA LYS A 137 -2.99 -10.70 11.13
C LYS A 137 -3.88 -11.71 11.86
N THR A 138 -5.09 -11.31 12.25
CA THR A 138 -6.03 -12.18 12.99
C THR A 138 -6.64 -13.26 12.08
N ASN A 139 -6.87 -12.94 10.80
CA ASN A 139 -7.40 -13.92 9.84
C ASN A 139 -6.62 -13.88 8.52
N PRO A 140 -5.40 -14.43 8.49
CA PRO A 140 -4.49 -14.32 7.33
C PRO A 140 -4.97 -15.07 6.09
N SER A 141 -6.00 -15.89 6.18
CA SER A 141 -6.59 -16.65 5.06
C SER A 141 -7.88 -16.03 4.49
N SER A 142 -8.33 -14.89 5.01
CA SER A 142 -9.53 -14.23 4.52
C SER A 142 -9.29 -13.48 3.21
N TYR A 143 -10.17 -13.66 2.24
CA TYR A 143 -10.16 -12.90 0.98
C TYR A 143 -10.35 -11.39 1.19
N SER A 144 -11.01 -10.98 2.28
CA SER A 144 -11.14 -9.55 2.63
C SER A 144 -9.80 -8.86 2.82
N ASN A 145 -8.71 -9.59 3.09
CA ASN A 145 -7.36 -9.03 3.20
C ASN A 145 -6.87 -8.40 1.90
N ILE A 146 -7.28 -8.93 0.73
CA ILE A 146 -6.96 -8.35 -0.58
C ILE A 146 -7.49 -6.92 -0.64
N TYR A 147 -8.77 -6.73 -0.28
CA TYR A 147 -9.39 -5.40 -0.25
C TYR A 147 -8.73 -4.48 0.77
N LEU A 148 -8.40 -4.98 1.96
CA LEU A 148 -7.77 -4.19 3.01
C LEU A 148 -6.37 -3.73 2.58
N ILE A 149 -5.56 -4.61 2.02
CA ILE A 149 -4.22 -4.26 1.51
C ILE A 149 -4.33 -3.26 0.36
N ASP A 150 -5.21 -3.51 -0.60
CA ASP A 150 -5.38 -2.62 -1.74
C ASP A 150 -5.83 -1.22 -1.30
N LYS A 151 -6.94 -1.12 -0.60
CA LYS A 151 -7.56 0.16 -0.24
C LYS A 151 -6.70 0.99 0.70
N TYR A 152 -6.11 0.39 1.73
CA TYR A 152 -5.46 1.14 2.81
C TYR A 152 -3.96 1.30 2.62
N TYR A 153 -3.32 0.47 1.79
CA TYR A 153 -1.87 0.50 1.59
C TYR A 153 -1.45 0.75 0.15
N VAL A 154 -2.02 0.02 -0.82
CA VAL A 154 -1.61 0.17 -2.24
C VAL A 154 -2.12 1.48 -2.84
N GLN A 155 -3.38 1.86 -2.52
CA GLN A 155 -3.99 3.11 -3.01
C GLN A 155 -3.61 4.34 -2.18
N ASP A 156 -2.82 4.19 -1.10
CA ASP A 156 -2.31 5.36 -0.36
C ASP A 156 -1.47 6.24 -1.29
N SER A 157 -1.54 7.56 -1.10
CA SER A 157 -0.73 8.52 -1.85
C SER A 157 0.78 8.25 -1.71
N LEU A 158 1.18 7.62 -0.61
CA LEU A 158 2.54 7.26 -0.26
C LEU A 158 2.61 5.78 0.19
N PRO A 159 2.48 4.80 -0.73
CA PRO A 159 2.49 3.40 -0.35
C PRO A 159 3.81 2.99 0.33
N ASP A 160 3.70 2.37 1.49
CA ASP A 160 4.83 1.73 2.15
C ASP A 160 4.99 0.30 1.60
N TYR A 161 5.84 0.17 0.58
CA TYR A 161 6.03 -1.10 -0.12
C TYR A 161 6.70 -2.18 0.74
N ASN A 162 7.51 -1.79 1.75
CA ASN A 162 8.09 -2.74 2.67
C ASN A 162 7.02 -3.31 3.60
N HIS A 163 6.12 -2.46 4.10
CA HIS A 163 5.01 -2.90 4.93
C HIS A 163 4.04 -3.78 4.14
N ILE A 164 3.72 -3.40 2.90
CA ILE A 164 2.88 -4.23 1.99
C ILE A 164 3.52 -5.62 1.79
N ASP A 165 4.82 -5.71 1.54
CA ASP A 165 5.54 -6.98 1.39
C ASP A 165 5.46 -7.84 2.66
N GLN A 166 5.57 -7.22 3.84
CA GLN A 166 5.42 -7.91 5.13
C GLN A 166 3.99 -8.44 5.34
N LEU A 167 2.97 -7.65 5.01
CA LEU A 167 1.58 -8.08 5.10
C LEU A 167 1.30 -9.28 4.17
N ILE A 168 1.75 -9.21 2.91
CA ILE A 168 1.60 -10.30 1.95
C ILE A 168 2.33 -11.57 2.42
N LYS A 169 3.52 -11.45 2.99
CA LYS A 169 4.25 -12.59 3.58
C LYS A 169 3.50 -13.23 4.72
N GLY A 170 2.76 -12.43 5.49
CA GLY A 170 1.91 -12.89 6.59
C GLY A 170 0.62 -13.60 6.15
N LEU A 171 0.17 -13.44 4.91
CA LEU A 171 -1.02 -14.13 4.40
C LEU A 171 -0.80 -15.64 4.36
N SER A 172 -1.89 -16.41 4.34
CA SER A 172 -1.84 -17.87 4.29
C SER A 172 -2.87 -18.46 3.33
N GLY A 173 -2.68 -19.75 2.99
CA GLY A 173 -3.61 -20.49 2.14
C GLY A 173 -3.70 -19.94 0.71
N ILE A 174 -4.86 -20.14 0.11
CA ILE A 174 -5.14 -19.83 -1.29
C ILE A 174 -5.01 -18.33 -1.62
N ILE A 175 -5.11 -17.46 -0.61
CA ILE A 175 -5.02 -16.00 -0.81
C ILE A 175 -3.72 -15.59 -1.48
N LYS A 176 -2.59 -16.24 -1.13
CA LYS A 176 -1.28 -15.95 -1.75
C LYS A 176 -1.22 -16.28 -3.23
N ASP A 177 -2.05 -17.22 -3.66
CA ASP A 177 -2.06 -17.73 -5.02
C ASP A 177 -3.08 -17.00 -5.90
N THR A 178 -3.75 -15.98 -5.35
CA THR A 178 -4.68 -15.17 -6.14
C THR A 178 -3.92 -14.31 -7.15
N PRO A 179 -4.46 -14.14 -8.39
CA PRO A 179 -3.82 -13.33 -9.43
C PRO A 179 -3.41 -11.94 -8.96
N TYR A 180 -4.26 -11.27 -8.20
CA TYR A 180 -3.96 -9.94 -7.65
C TYR A 180 -2.74 -9.93 -6.74
N ILE A 181 -2.63 -10.88 -5.79
CA ILE A 181 -1.49 -10.96 -4.87
C ILE A 181 -0.22 -11.33 -5.61
N ILE A 182 -0.29 -12.26 -6.58
CA ILE A 182 0.86 -12.63 -7.43
C ILE A 182 1.35 -11.42 -8.23
N GLU A 183 0.45 -10.67 -8.86
CA GLU A 183 0.81 -9.46 -9.61
C GLU A 183 1.43 -8.40 -8.69
N LEU A 184 0.86 -8.19 -7.50
CA LEU A 184 1.39 -7.25 -6.52
C LEU A 184 2.78 -7.67 -6.03
N GLN A 185 3.00 -8.95 -5.76
CA GLN A 185 4.32 -9.49 -5.40
C GLN A 185 5.36 -9.30 -6.52
N ASN A 186 4.98 -9.53 -7.78
CA ASN A 186 5.84 -9.31 -8.92
C ASN A 186 6.25 -7.82 -9.03
N LYS A 187 5.29 -6.90 -8.92
CA LYS A 187 5.56 -5.45 -8.91
C LYS A 187 6.48 -5.04 -7.76
N LEU A 188 6.29 -5.61 -6.56
CA LEU A 188 7.15 -5.35 -5.41
C LEU A 188 8.57 -5.90 -5.63
N SER A 189 8.70 -7.09 -6.23
CA SER A 189 9.98 -7.74 -6.54
C SER A 189 10.75 -6.96 -7.58
N GLU A 190 10.12 -6.57 -8.67
CA GLU A 190 10.72 -5.71 -9.70
C GLU A 190 11.21 -4.38 -9.10
N LYS A 191 10.39 -3.75 -8.27
CA LYS A 191 10.75 -2.51 -7.60
C LYS A 191 11.94 -2.70 -6.66
N LYS A 192 12.01 -3.81 -5.95
CA LYS A 192 13.10 -4.16 -5.05
C LYS A 192 14.39 -4.42 -5.85
N GLU A 193 14.34 -5.20 -6.91
CA GLU A 193 15.47 -5.49 -7.79
C GLU A 193 16.03 -4.20 -8.41
N LEU A 194 15.18 -3.36 -8.97
CA LEU A 194 15.56 -2.04 -9.47
C LEU A 194 16.21 -1.17 -8.38
N THR A 195 15.84 -1.33 -7.13
CA THR A 195 16.39 -0.57 -6.01
C THR A 195 17.73 -1.13 -5.56
N GLU A 196 17.86 -2.45 -5.38
CA GLU A 196 19.09 -3.10 -4.88
C GLU A 196 20.28 -2.98 -5.84
N HIS A 197 20.04 -2.82 -7.14
CA HIS A 197 21.10 -2.60 -8.13
C HIS A 197 21.39 -1.14 -8.42
N ARG A 198 20.63 -0.20 -7.83
CA ARG A 198 20.90 1.23 -8.02
C ARG A 198 22.14 1.70 -7.28
N TYR A 199 22.88 2.52 -7.96
CA TYR A 199 24.06 3.19 -7.42
C TYR A 199 23.89 4.70 -7.51
N VAL A 200 24.11 5.39 -6.40
CA VAL A 200 24.09 6.85 -6.40
C VAL A 200 25.50 7.37 -6.63
N SER A 201 25.86 7.57 -7.88
CA SER A 201 27.23 7.93 -8.29
C SER A 201 27.67 9.28 -7.75
N ASN A 202 26.78 10.26 -7.72
CA ASN A 202 27.12 11.61 -7.32
C ASN A 202 26.01 12.25 -6.47
N ILE A 203 26.38 12.74 -5.29
CA ILE A 203 25.61 13.73 -4.52
C ILE A 203 26.46 14.99 -4.53
N SER A 204 25.97 16.05 -5.17
CA SER A 204 26.62 17.35 -5.16
C SER A 204 25.55 18.42 -5.14
N CYS A 205 25.22 18.91 -3.96
CA CYS A 205 24.21 19.93 -3.74
C CYS A 205 24.74 20.95 -2.73
N THR A 206 24.18 22.14 -2.73
CA THR A 206 24.59 23.22 -1.83
C THR A 206 23.65 23.29 -0.63
N ASP A 207 24.22 23.36 0.56
CA ASP A 207 23.47 23.56 1.80
C ASP A 207 23.05 25.01 1.99
N LYS A 208 22.26 25.26 3.05
CA LYS A 208 21.75 26.61 3.41
C LYS A 208 22.86 27.65 3.68
N LYS A 209 24.11 27.21 3.93
CA LYS A 209 25.27 28.08 4.15
C LYS A 209 26.15 28.25 2.91
N GLY A 210 25.75 27.73 1.76
CA GLY A 210 26.50 27.72 0.53
C GLY A 210 27.61 26.65 0.45
N LYS A 211 27.68 25.73 1.44
CA LYS A 211 28.69 24.67 1.45
C LYS A 211 28.21 23.47 0.61
N THR A 212 29.09 22.96 -0.23
CA THR A 212 28.83 21.77 -1.03
C THR A 212 28.76 20.52 -0.13
N VAL A 213 27.67 19.77 -0.24
CA VAL A 213 27.49 18.45 0.35
C VAL A 213 27.71 17.42 -0.74
N ASN A 214 28.64 16.51 -0.51
CA ASN A 214 28.99 15.43 -1.43
C ASN A 214 29.34 14.14 -0.66
N TRP A 215 29.66 13.05 -1.37
CA TRP A 215 29.99 11.76 -0.77
C TRP A 215 31.15 11.83 0.23
N ASN A 216 32.17 12.67 0.00
CA ASN A 216 33.29 12.81 0.94
C ASN A 216 32.82 13.35 2.30
N SER A 217 31.77 14.18 2.32
CA SER A 217 31.22 14.74 3.55
C SER A 217 30.43 13.72 4.40
N VAL A 218 30.13 12.53 3.86
CA VAL A 218 29.34 11.46 4.48
C VAL A 218 30.01 10.08 4.34
N LYS A 219 31.31 10.04 4.01
CA LYS A 219 32.06 8.80 3.78
C LYS A 219 31.91 7.82 4.94
N GLY A 220 31.66 6.55 4.64
CA GLY A 220 31.55 5.46 5.62
C GLY A 220 30.28 5.47 6.45
N LYS A 221 29.26 6.23 6.06
CA LYS A 221 27.97 6.31 6.75
C LYS A 221 26.85 5.76 5.87
N TYR A 222 25.82 5.26 6.52
CA TYR A 222 24.51 5.09 5.90
C TYR A 222 23.85 6.45 5.70
N VAL A 223 23.29 6.70 4.53
CA VAL A 223 22.71 7.99 4.16
C VAL A 223 21.23 7.78 3.87
N LEU A 224 20.35 8.47 4.59
CA LEU A 224 18.98 8.69 4.15
C LEU A 224 18.96 9.93 3.27
N LEU A 225 18.72 9.75 1.97
CA LEU A 225 18.45 10.84 1.06
C LEU A 225 16.94 11.04 0.96
N ASP A 226 16.45 12.12 1.56
CA ASP A 226 15.04 12.46 1.67
C ASP A 226 14.69 13.55 0.67
N PHE A 227 13.68 13.32 -0.17
CA PHE A 227 13.21 14.24 -1.21
C PHE A 227 11.94 14.93 -0.73
N TRP A 228 11.96 16.25 -0.71
CA TRP A 228 10.86 17.05 -0.17
C TRP A 228 10.71 18.39 -0.89
N ALA A 229 9.71 19.20 -0.52
CA ALA A 229 9.61 20.59 -0.93
C ALA A 229 8.82 21.41 0.10
N SER A 230 9.09 22.72 0.15
CA SER A 230 8.44 23.63 1.10
C SER A 230 6.94 23.82 0.82
N TRP A 231 6.52 23.67 -0.42
CA TRP A 231 5.14 23.78 -0.88
C TRP A 231 4.33 22.48 -0.70
N ASN A 232 4.96 21.36 -0.37
CA ASN A 232 4.28 20.06 -0.22
C ASN A 232 4.01 19.75 1.26
N LYS A 233 2.73 19.78 1.66
CA LYS A 233 2.30 19.59 3.05
C LYS A 233 2.70 18.20 3.61
N GLU A 234 2.63 17.16 2.80
CA GLU A 234 2.99 15.79 3.21
C GLU A 234 4.49 15.66 3.45
N SER A 235 5.31 16.29 2.62
CA SER A 235 6.76 16.38 2.82
C SER A 235 7.10 17.03 4.14
N ILE A 236 6.39 18.12 4.47
CA ILE A 236 6.59 18.84 5.72
C ILE A 236 6.29 17.94 6.93
N ALA A 237 5.17 17.21 6.91
CA ALA A 237 4.82 16.25 7.97
C ALA A 237 5.85 15.11 8.09
N THR A 238 6.39 14.63 6.96
CA THR A 238 7.45 13.63 6.94
C THR A 238 8.73 14.15 7.59
N GLN A 239 9.14 15.39 7.29
CA GLN A 239 10.31 16.03 7.91
C GLN A 239 10.19 16.06 9.45
N ASP A 240 8.98 16.30 10.00
CA ASP A 240 8.74 16.27 11.45
C ASP A 240 9.02 14.88 12.04
N SER A 241 8.66 13.82 11.33
CA SER A 241 8.93 12.45 11.76
C SER A 241 10.43 12.11 11.75
N LEU A 242 11.21 12.71 10.85
CA LEU A 242 12.67 12.51 10.78
C LEU A 242 13.42 13.05 12.01
N VAL A 243 12.83 13.96 12.76
CA VAL A 243 13.43 14.44 14.04
C VAL A 243 13.61 13.29 15.02
N SER A 244 12.60 12.42 15.13
CA SER A 244 12.68 11.24 16.02
C SER A 244 13.71 10.23 15.55
N VAL A 245 13.80 10.00 14.23
CA VAL A 245 14.81 9.14 13.60
C VAL A 245 16.22 9.67 13.88
N GLN A 246 16.44 10.97 13.65
CA GLN A 246 17.73 11.62 13.90
C GLN A 246 18.14 11.51 15.36
N LYS A 247 17.21 11.69 16.31
CA LYS A 247 17.49 11.51 17.75
C LYS A 247 17.88 10.07 18.07
N ALA A 248 17.18 9.09 17.54
CA ALA A 248 17.40 7.68 17.80
C ALA A 248 18.75 7.17 17.24
N LEU A 249 19.20 7.75 16.10
CA LEU A 249 20.41 7.33 15.38
C LEU A 249 21.58 8.34 15.47
N LYS A 250 21.49 9.34 16.35
CA LYS A 250 22.46 10.45 16.45
C LYS A 250 23.91 9.98 16.67
N LYS A 251 24.12 8.88 17.37
CA LYS A 251 25.44 8.32 17.69
C LYS A 251 25.93 7.28 16.68
N ASP A 252 25.11 6.94 15.71
CA ASP A 252 25.38 5.87 14.77
C ASP A 252 26.10 6.38 13.51
N LYS A 253 26.64 5.44 12.71
CA LYS A 253 27.19 5.72 11.39
C LYS A 253 26.07 6.04 10.38
N PHE A 254 25.24 7.04 10.70
CA PHE A 254 24.04 7.43 9.92
C PHE A 254 23.98 8.94 9.74
N VAL A 255 23.42 9.38 8.62
CA VAL A 255 23.18 10.80 8.33
C VAL A 255 21.95 10.96 7.44
N ILE A 256 21.19 12.03 7.67
CA ILE A 256 20.11 12.45 6.80
C ILE A 256 20.61 13.60 5.90
N ILE A 257 20.29 13.54 4.62
CA ILE A 257 20.41 14.62 3.65
C ILE A 257 19.03 14.84 3.07
N SER A 258 18.39 15.96 3.37
CA SER A 258 17.12 16.33 2.77
C SER A 258 17.36 17.24 1.56
N LEU A 259 17.07 16.69 0.37
CA LEU A 259 17.16 17.38 -0.91
C LEU A 259 15.82 17.99 -1.24
N SER A 260 15.77 19.30 -1.32
CA SER A 260 14.57 20.02 -1.67
C SER A 260 14.40 20.17 -3.18
N LEU A 261 13.13 20.03 -3.63
CA LEU A 261 12.69 20.29 -5.00
C LEU A 261 12.13 21.71 -5.17
N ASP A 262 12.47 22.61 -4.26
CA ASP A 262 12.07 24.02 -4.39
C ASP A 262 12.78 24.69 -5.58
N LEU A 263 12.07 25.61 -6.20
CA LEU A 263 12.61 26.48 -7.27
C LEU A 263 12.99 27.85 -6.73
N ASP A 264 12.40 28.27 -5.60
CA ASP A 264 12.64 29.54 -4.96
C ASP A 264 13.46 29.39 -3.68
N LYS A 265 14.57 30.13 -3.63
CA LYS A 265 15.50 30.11 -2.50
C LYS A 265 14.89 30.71 -1.21
N LYS A 266 14.06 31.73 -1.35
CA LYS A 266 13.49 32.46 -0.22
C LYS A 266 12.46 31.56 0.48
N GLU A 267 11.54 30.97 -0.27
CA GLU A 267 10.53 30.05 0.25
C GLU A 267 11.15 28.84 0.97
N TRP A 268 12.17 28.24 0.32
CA TRP A 268 12.93 27.15 0.93
C TRP A 268 13.60 27.54 2.25
N MET A 269 14.30 28.70 2.27
CA MET A 269 15.01 29.19 3.45
C MET A 269 14.06 29.54 4.60
N GLU A 270 12.94 30.20 4.31
CA GLU A 270 11.90 30.50 5.31
C GLU A 270 11.39 29.24 5.98
N LYS A 271 11.13 28.18 5.20
CA LYS A 271 10.62 26.92 5.71
C LYS A 271 11.64 26.19 6.59
N ILE A 272 12.92 26.20 6.23
CA ILE A 272 14.00 25.59 7.02
C ILE A 272 14.18 26.33 8.35
N ILE A 273 14.14 27.67 8.35
CA ILE A 273 14.32 28.49 9.55
C ILE A 273 13.17 28.29 10.53
N GLN A 274 11.92 28.28 10.03
CA GLN A 274 10.72 28.08 10.84
C GLN A 274 10.70 26.76 11.61
N ARG A 275 11.39 25.74 11.12
CA ARG A 275 11.25 24.36 11.63
C ARG A 275 12.45 23.84 12.41
N ASP A 276 13.49 24.62 12.61
CA ASP A 276 14.76 24.17 13.25
C ASP A 276 15.27 22.81 12.72
N THR A 277 15.34 22.69 11.39
CA THR A 277 15.91 21.50 10.72
C THR A 277 17.43 21.50 10.76
N THR A 278 18.04 22.07 11.79
CA THR A 278 19.51 22.22 11.91
C THR A 278 20.21 20.90 12.22
N GLN A 279 19.46 19.87 12.56
CA GLN A 279 20.02 18.60 13.03
C GLN A 279 20.62 17.73 11.93
N TRP A 280 20.28 17.99 10.66
CA TRP A 280 20.83 17.29 9.49
C TRP A 280 21.04 18.22 8.29
N LYS A 281 21.57 17.67 7.19
CA LYS A 281 21.91 18.46 6.01
C LYS A 281 20.68 18.76 5.15
N GLN A 282 20.35 20.03 5.02
CA GLN A 282 19.34 20.53 4.09
C GLN A 282 20.03 21.09 2.86
N VAL A 283 19.71 20.56 1.68
CA VAL A 283 20.32 20.95 0.41
C VAL A 283 19.28 21.25 -0.66
N CYS A 284 19.61 22.17 -1.57
CA CYS A 284 18.79 22.50 -2.71
C CYS A 284 19.68 23.03 -3.85
N ASP A 285 19.35 22.69 -5.09
CA ASP A 285 19.98 23.27 -6.31
C ASP A 285 19.02 24.17 -7.10
N PHE A 286 17.79 24.34 -6.61
CA PHE A 286 16.71 25.14 -7.21
C PHE A 286 16.32 24.72 -8.62
N LYS A 287 16.48 23.43 -8.95
CA LYS A 287 16.11 22.85 -10.24
C LYS A 287 14.82 22.02 -10.20
N GLY A 288 14.24 21.84 -9.01
CA GLY A 288 13.03 21.08 -8.81
C GLY A 288 13.15 19.65 -9.36
N TRP A 289 12.20 19.23 -10.14
CA TRP A 289 12.19 17.91 -10.81
C TRP A 289 13.34 17.72 -11.83
N ASN A 290 14.00 18.81 -12.23
CA ASN A 290 15.17 18.77 -13.13
C ASN A 290 16.50 18.49 -12.40
N ASN A 291 16.50 18.36 -11.08
CA ASN A 291 17.67 17.94 -10.33
C ASN A 291 18.19 16.59 -10.85
N SER A 292 19.50 16.48 -11.01
CA SER A 292 20.15 15.29 -11.61
C SER A 292 19.94 14.02 -10.77
N ILE A 293 19.93 14.14 -9.43
CA ILE A 293 19.74 13.01 -8.53
C ILE A 293 18.28 12.52 -8.61
N VAL A 294 17.33 13.46 -8.64
CA VAL A 294 15.89 13.16 -8.80
C VAL A 294 15.66 12.35 -10.07
N LYS A 295 16.23 12.80 -11.20
CA LYS A 295 16.12 12.07 -12.48
C LYS A 295 16.83 10.73 -12.46
N GLN A 296 18.06 10.67 -11.97
CA GLN A 296 18.86 9.44 -11.90
C GLN A 296 18.18 8.37 -11.02
N GLN A 297 17.57 8.79 -9.93
CA GLN A 297 16.90 7.87 -9.01
C GLN A 297 15.43 7.62 -9.36
N GLY A 298 14.92 8.18 -10.45
CA GLY A 298 13.55 7.99 -10.92
C GLY A 298 12.51 8.45 -9.89
N ILE A 299 12.80 9.55 -9.16
CA ILE A 299 11.85 10.11 -8.20
C ILE A 299 10.77 10.85 -8.95
N THR A 300 9.56 10.37 -8.89
CA THR A 300 8.39 10.92 -9.60
C THR A 300 7.37 11.58 -8.69
N ARG A 301 7.54 11.46 -7.38
CA ARG A 301 6.66 12.04 -6.35
C ARG A 301 7.44 12.38 -5.10
N ILE A 302 6.89 13.28 -4.29
CA ILE A 302 7.38 13.63 -2.95
C ILE A 302 6.22 13.63 -1.94
N PRO A 303 6.49 13.35 -0.66
CA PRO A 303 7.77 12.95 -0.09
C PRO A 303 8.20 11.54 -0.51
N ALA A 304 9.50 11.38 -0.78
CA ALA A 304 10.12 10.10 -1.07
C ALA A 304 11.48 10.03 -0.37
N ASN A 305 12.01 8.84 -0.13
CA ASN A 305 13.36 8.70 0.37
C ASN A 305 14.05 7.45 -0.15
N ILE A 306 15.37 7.44 -0.11
CA ILE A 306 16.20 6.27 -0.36
C ILE A 306 17.24 6.12 0.75
N LEU A 307 17.39 4.91 1.27
CA LEU A 307 18.46 4.55 2.19
C LEU A 307 19.63 4.00 1.38
N ILE A 308 20.80 4.58 1.58
CA ILE A 308 22.03 4.32 0.82
C ILE A 308 23.10 3.81 1.75
N GLY A 309 23.82 2.76 1.34
CA GLY A 309 24.93 2.17 2.06
C GLY A 309 26.21 2.97 1.96
N PRO A 310 27.23 2.64 2.81
CA PRO A 310 28.55 3.23 2.74
C PRO A 310 29.26 3.03 1.38
N ASP A 311 28.87 2.01 0.65
CA ASP A 311 29.32 1.66 -0.71
C ASP A 311 28.55 2.41 -1.82
N LYS A 312 27.67 3.33 -1.46
CA LYS A 312 26.82 4.16 -2.33
C LYS A 312 25.72 3.38 -3.06
N ARG A 313 25.45 2.14 -2.71
CA ARG A 313 24.31 1.38 -3.24
C ARG A 313 23.04 1.74 -2.49
N VAL A 314 21.94 1.79 -3.23
CA VAL A 314 20.61 1.92 -2.64
C VAL A 314 20.23 0.60 -1.95
N ILE A 315 19.88 0.68 -0.68
CA ILE A 315 19.48 -0.48 0.13
C ILE A 315 17.96 -0.68 0.03
N THR A 316 17.22 0.42 0.18
CA THR A 316 15.77 0.43 0.10
C THR A 316 15.27 1.86 -0.15
N GLN A 317 14.00 1.99 -0.49
CA GLN A 317 13.35 3.28 -0.68
C GLN A 317 12.04 3.36 0.12
N ASP A 318 11.56 4.59 0.35
CA ASP A 318 10.32 4.91 1.04
C ASP A 318 10.20 4.29 2.46
N ILE A 319 11.33 4.06 3.14
CA ILE A 319 11.41 3.52 4.50
C ILE A 319 11.25 4.62 5.54
N ARG A 320 10.49 4.40 6.64
CA ARG A 320 10.12 5.44 7.59
C ARG A 320 10.09 4.99 9.05
N GLY A 321 10.09 5.95 9.96
CA GLY A 321 9.83 5.78 11.39
C GLY A 321 10.66 4.68 12.03
N LYS A 322 9.99 3.79 12.76
CA LYS A 322 10.63 2.69 13.49
C LYS A 322 11.34 1.70 12.57
N GLU A 323 10.74 1.39 11.41
CA GLU A 323 11.34 0.48 10.43
C GLU A 323 12.70 0.99 9.94
N LEU A 324 12.82 2.29 9.63
CA LEU A 324 14.09 2.92 9.26
C LEU A 324 15.13 2.79 10.40
N ILE A 325 14.72 3.06 11.64
CA ILE A 325 15.61 2.97 12.79
C ILE A 325 16.14 1.55 12.97
N ASP A 326 15.24 0.56 12.94
CA ASP A 326 15.58 -0.85 13.14
C ASP A 326 16.45 -1.35 11.99
N LYS A 327 16.16 -0.98 10.75
CA LYS A 327 16.95 -1.35 9.56
C LYS A 327 18.37 -0.80 9.63
N VAL A 328 18.54 0.47 9.96
CA VAL A 328 19.87 1.09 10.09
C VAL A 328 20.68 0.43 11.20
N LYS A 329 20.08 0.17 12.37
CA LYS A 329 20.75 -0.53 13.48
C LYS A 329 21.17 -1.93 13.09
N GLN A 330 20.30 -2.69 12.45
CA GLN A 330 20.61 -4.03 11.94
C GLN A 330 21.80 -4.03 10.99
N LEU A 331 21.82 -3.11 10.03
CA LEU A 331 22.91 -3.00 9.04
C LEU A 331 24.25 -2.64 9.71
N ILE A 332 24.23 -1.70 10.65
CA ILE A 332 25.43 -1.30 11.40
C ILE A 332 25.97 -2.47 12.23
N GLU A 333 25.10 -3.27 12.83
CA GLU A 333 25.53 -4.44 13.60
C GLU A 333 26.12 -5.53 12.70
N GLN A 334 25.50 -5.81 11.56
CA GLN A 334 26.06 -6.72 10.56
C GLN A 334 27.44 -6.27 10.06
N ASP A 335 27.66 -4.97 9.87
CA ASP A 335 28.95 -4.44 9.47
C ASP A 335 30.02 -4.65 10.57
N LYS A 336 29.65 -4.45 11.84
CA LYS A 336 30.58 -4.70 12.99
C LYS A 336 30.96 -6.19 13.07
N GLU A 337 29.99 -7.08 12.87
CA GLU A 337 30.23 -8.53 12.84
C GLU A 337 31.19 -8.92 11.71
N LYS A 338 30.97 -8.39 10.51
CA LYS A 338 31.84 -8.61 9.34
C LYS A 338 33.26 -8.06 9.61
N GLU A 339 33.38 -6.85 10.15
CA GLU A 339 34.70 -6.26 10.51
C GLU A 339 35.44 -7.10 11.57
N LYS A 340 34.69 -7.64 12.55
CA LYS A 340 35.28 -8.51 13.59
C LYS A 340 35.78 -9.83 12.98
N ALA A 341 34.97 -10.48 12.18
CA ALA A 341 35.32 -11.72 11.50
C ALA A 341 36.52 -11.53 10.55
N ALA A 342 36.58 -10.45 9.79
CA ALA A 342 37.68 -10.13 8.91
C ALA A 342 39.01 -9.93 9.69
N LYS A 343 38.98 -9.21 10.82
CA LYS A 343 40.16 -9.01 11.70
C LYS A 343 40.65 -10.33 12.30
N GLU A 344 39.72 -11.23 12.65
CA GLU A 344 40.06 -12.53 13.21
C GLU A 344 40.70 -13.45 12.16
N ALA A 345 40.13 -13.48 10.96
CA ALA A 345 40.71 -14.19 9.82
C ALA A 345 42.12 -13.69 9.47
N GLU A 346 42.35 -12.38 9.45
CA GLU A 346 43.67 -11.79 9.21
C GLU A 346 44.68 -12.16 10.29
N ARG A 347 44.26 -12.16 11.58
CA ARG A 347 45.11 -12.60 12.70
C ARG A 347 45.50 -14.06 12.58
N THR A 348 44.59 -14.92 12.20
CA THR A 348 44.84 -16.35 12.01
C THR A 348 45.80 -16.59 10.84
N ARG A 349 45.63 -15.91 9.70
CA ARG A 349 46.54 -15.96 8.55
C ARG A 349 47.98 -15.51 8.92
N LYS A 350 48.08 -14.41 9.66
CA LYS A 350 49.42 -13.92 10.14
C LYS A 350 50.10 -14.90 11.08
N ARG A 351 49.36 -15.67 11.90
CA ARG A 351 49.92 -16.70 12.79
C ARG A 351 50.39 -17.93 12.00
N GLN A 352 49.65 -18.33 10.96
CA GLN A 352 50.05 -19.45 10.09
C GLN A 352 51.28 -19.14 9.23
N ASN A 353 51.43 -17.91 8.76
CA ASN A 353 52.61 -17.49 7.99
C ASN A 353 53.89 -17.24 8.84
N LYS A 354 53.80 -17.34 10.17
CA LYS A 354 54.94 -17.20 11.10
C LYS A 354 55.48 -18.55 11.59
N LYS A 355 54.80 -19.65 11.22
CA LYS A 355 55.27 -21.01 11.44
C LYS A 355 55.89 -21.55 10.15
#